data_d37412d1cead4d029c597f5ca1d514cf
#
_entry.id   d37412d1cead4d029c597f5ca1d514cf
#
_cell.length_a   1.000
_cell.length_b   1.000
_cell.length_c   1.000
_cell.angle_alpha   90.00
_cell.angle_beta   90.00
_cell.angle_gamma   90.00
#
_symmetry.space_group_name_H-M   'P 1'
#
loop_
_entity.id
_entity.type
_entity.pdbx_description
1 polymer ?
#
loop_
_entity_poly.entity_id
_entity_poly.type
_entity_poly.pdbx_seq_one_letter_code
_entity_poly.pdbx_strand_id
1 'polypeptide(L)'
;DAIDDMQEGLMPSLIEEAGELGLVGASVPEELGGMGLDFKSSMIITEGIGGGHSFAVSYTAHTGIATLPILYYGNEEQKKKYIPGLASGKLKGCYCLTEPSSGSDANSAKSRATLTNDGKHYILNGQKMWITTGGFADILVVFAKIDDDENLSAFILEKDWDGITMNPEEKKMGIKGSSTRQIFFNDVKVPVENLLYERGKGFKIAVNILNVG
;
A
#
# COMPACT_ATOMS: atom_id res chain seq x y z
N ASP A 1 2.97 26.03 2.11
CA ASP A 1 3.56 25.62 3.40
C ASP A 1 4.47 24.39 3.19
N ALA A 2 5.29 24.01 4.18
CA ALA A 2 6.32 22.97 4.06
C ALA A 2 5.74 21.61 3.56
N ILE A 3 4.52 21.26 3.95
CA ILE A 3 3.85 20.02 3.50
C ILE A 3 3.47 20.16 2.02
N ASP A 4 2.80 21.24 1.63
CA ASP A 4 2.36 21.43 0.23
C ASP A 4 3.53 21.69 -0.73
N ASP A 5 4.64 22.21 -0.22
CA ASP A 5 5.90 22.36 -0.95
C ASP A 5 6.69 21.03 -1.03
N MET A 6 6.13 19.95 -0.46
CA MET A 6 6.72 18.60 -0.44
C MET A 6 8.16 18.59 0.08
N GLN A 7 8.41 19.29 1.20
CA GLN A 7 9.72 19.30 1.83
C GLN A 7 10.22 17.87 2.03
N GLU A 8 11.41 17.59 1.53
CA GLU A 8 12.00 16.25 1.55
C GLU A 8 12.04 15.67 2.98
N GLY A 9 11.61 14.44 3.15
CA GLY A 9 11.58 13.72 4.43
C GLY A 9 10.47 14.16 5.40
N LEU A 10 9.77 15.27 5.16
CA LEU A 10 8.79 15.77 6.13
C LEU A 10 7.58 14.83 6.28
N MET A 11 6.96 14.40 5.18
CA MET A 11 5.78 13.53 5.27
C MET A 11 6.10 12.17 5.90
N PRO A 12 7.19 11.47 5.53
CA PRO A 12 7.63 10.26 6.22
C PRO A 12 7.87 10.47 7.72
N SER A 13 8.51 11.58 8.15
CA SER A 13 8.75 11.85 9.57
C SER A 13 7.46 12.09 10.36
N LEU A 14 6.49 12.80 9.77
CA LEU A 14 5.18 13.00 10.39
C LEU A 14 4.41 11.69 10.60
N ILE A 15 4.52 10.74 9.67
CA ILE A 15 3.93 9.40 9.83
C ILE A 15 4.65 8.63 10.95
N GLU A 16 5.98 8.74 11.06
CA GLU A 16 6.75 8.15 12.16
C GLU A 16 6.37 8.74 13.51
N GLU A 17 6.31 10.07 13.63
CA GLU A 17 5.88 10.77 14.86
C GLU A 17 4.44 10.35 15.26
N ALA A 18 3.53 10.24 14.30
CA ALA A 18 2.18 9.70 14.56
C ALA A 18 2.23 8.23 15.01
N GLY A 19 3.18 7.45 14.51
CA GLY A 19 3.44 6.08 14.96
C GLY A 19 3.96 6.01 16.39
N GLU A 20 4.86 6.90 16.79
CA GLU A 20 5.36 7.02 18.17
C GLU A 20 4.23 7.35 19.16
N LEU A 21 3.24 8.12 18.73
CA LEU A 21 2.02 8.41 19.49
C LEU A 21 1.01 7.24 19.46
N GLY A 22 1.28 6.14 18.77
CA GLY A 22 0.39 5.00 18.60
C GLY A 22 -0.74 5.19 17.59
N LEU A 23 -0.85 6.37 16.98
CA LEU A 23 -1.98 6.72 16.10
C LEU A 23 -2.00 5.86 14.83
N VAL A 24 -0.83 5.57 14.26
CA VAL A 24 -0.68 4.77 13.03
C VAL A 24 -1.09 3.31 13.27
N GLY A 25 -0.75 2.76 14.42
CA GLY A 25 -1.08 1.39 14.82
C GLY A 25 -2.37 1.25 15.63
N ALA A 26 -3.24 2.26 15.65
CA ALA A 26 -4.40 2.30 16.54
C ALA A 26 -5.29 1.04 16.46
N SER A 27 -5.63 0.57 15.26
CA SER A 27 -6.48 -0.61 15.05
C SER A 27 -5.70 -1.92 14.88
N VAL A 28 -4.38 -1.88 14.89
CA VAL A 28 -3.54 -3.08 14.79
C VAL A 28 -3.52 -3.78 16.15
N PRO A 29 -3.65 -5.13 16.21
CA PRO A 29 -3.56 -5.89 17.45
C PRO A 29 -2.26 -5.65 18.22
N GLU A 30 -2.32 -5.71 19.56
CA GLU A 30 -1.16 -5.47 20.44
C GLU A 30 -0.01 -6.44 20.17
N GLU A 31 -0.31 -7.70 19.87
CA GLU A 31 0.68 -8.74 19.54
C GLU A 31 1.45 -8.47 18.24
N LEU A 32 0.95 -7.55 17.40
CA LEU A 32 1.59 -7.07 16.18
C LEU A 32 2.13 -5.63 16.31
N GLY A 33 2.19 -5.11 17.54
CA GLY A 33 2.77 -3.81 17.84
C GLY A 33 1.82 -2.63 17.72
N GLY A 34 0.52 -2.86 17.64
CA GLY A 34 -0.52 -1.83 17.66
C GLY A 34 -1.12 -1.57 19.03
N MET A 35 -2.22 -0.83 19.07
CA MET A 35 -2.97 -0.50 20.28
C MET A 35 -4.24 -1.35 20.48
N GLY A 36 -4.63 -2.16 19.52
CA GLY A 36 -5.81 -3.01 19.58
C GLY A 36 -7.15 -2.26 19.74
N LEU A 37 -7.20 -0.98 19.33
CA LEU A 37 -8.39 -0.16 19.49
C LEU A 37 -9.50 -0.56 18.50
N ASP A 38 -10.73 -0.31 18.90
CA ASP A 38 -11.89 -0.58 18.08
C ASP A 38 -12.07 0.42 16.91
N PHE A 39 -12.99 0.11 16.01
CA PHE A 39 -13.29 0.94 14.86
C PHE A 39 -13.74 2.36 15.22
N LYS A 40 -14.49 2.54 16.33
CA LYS A 40 -14.94 3.87 16.76
C LYS A 40 -13.75 4.75 17.15
N SER A 41 -12.80 4.18 17.87
CA SER A 41 -11.56 4.87 18.23
C SER A 41 -10.77 5.29 17.00
N SER A 42 -10.64 4.41 16.00
CA SER A 42 -10.01 4.74 14.72
C SER A 42 -10.72 5.86 13.99
N MET A 43 -12.07 5.90 14.03
CA MET A 43 -12.85 7.00 13.42
C MET A 43 -12.63 8.33 14.12
N ILE A 44 -12.54 8.35 15.45
CA ILE A 44 -12.26 9.57 16.23
C ILE A 44 -10.86 10.10 15.88
N ILE A 45 -9.87 9.23 15.77
CA ILE A 45 -8.51 9.60 15.36
C ILE A 45 -8.54 10.20 13.94
N THR A 46 -9.22 9.55 13.01
CA THR A 46 -9.33 10.01 11.61
C THR A 46 -10.03 11.36 11.52
N GLU A 47 -11.10 11.59 12.31
CA GLU A 47 -11.78 12.89 12.39
C GLU A 47 -10.82 13.97 12.89
N GLY A 48 -10.05 13.68 13.93
CA GLY A 48 -9.05 14.62 14.46
C GLY A 48 -7.94 14.97 13.45
N ILE A 49 -7.53 14.00 12.63
CA ILE A 49 -6.49 14.18 11.59
C ILE A 49 -7.07 14.86 10.33
N GLY A 50 -8.38 14.79 10.10
CA GLY A 50 -9.04 15.24 8.87
C GLY A 50 -8.72 16.69 8.44
N GLY A 51 -8.46 17.58 9.42
CA GLY A 51 -8.00 18.95 9.15
C GLY A 51 -6.59 19.05 8.56
N GLY A 52 -5.82 17.98 8.56
CA GLY A 52 -4.43 17.94 8.08
C GLY A 52 -4.29 17.80 6.55
N HIS A 53 -5.38 17.84 5.80
CA HIS A 53 -5.40 17.82 4.31
C HIS A 53 -4.46 16.76 3.72
N SER A 54 -3.29 17.17 3.21
CA SER A 54 -2.30 16.30 2.57
C SER A 54 -1.77 15.21 3.52
N PHE A 55 -1.57 15.52 4.80
CA PHE A 55 -1.17 14.54 5.81
C PHE A 55 -2.28 13.52 6.05
N ALA A 56 -3.54 13.96 6.18
CA ALA A 56 -4.67 13.08 6.39
C ALA A 56 -4.80 12.02 5.29
N VAL A 57 -4.61 12.41 4.02
CA VAL A 57 -4.63 11.47 2.88
C VAL A 57 -3.49 10.47 2.95
N SER A 58 -2.27 10.92 3.26
CA SER A 58 -1.11 10.02 3.39
C SER A 58 -1.27 9.07 4.58
N TYR A 59 -1.76 9.57 5.71
CA TYR A 59 -2.05 8.79 6.90
C TYR A 59 -3.11 7.70 6.62
N THR A 60 -4.26 8.06 6.03
CA THR A 60 -5.33 7.09 5.75
C THR A 60 -4.96 6.09 4.67
N ALA A 61 -4.20 6.49 3.66
CA ALA A 61 -3.68 5.56 2.65
C ALA A 61 -2.73 4.54 3.29
N HIS A 62 -1.86 4.97 4.19
CA HIS A 62 -0.94 4.08 4.88
C HIS A 62 -1.66 3.15 5.87
N THR A 63 -2.46 3.69 6.79
CA THR A 63 -3.12 2.91 7.87
C THR A 63 -4.26 2.04 7.35
N GLY A 64 -5.02 2.53 6.37
CA GLY A 64 -6.19 1.87 5.79
C GLY A 64 -5.79 0.93 4.65
N ILE A 65 -5.63 1.50 3.45
CA ILE A 65 -5.56 0.67 2.25
C ILE A 65 -4.23 -0.05 2.03
N ALA A 66 -3.13 0.37 2.66
CA ALA A 66 -1.83 -0.32 2.55
C ALA A 66 -1.62 -1.35 3.67
N THR A 67 -1.96 -1.02 4.92
CA THR A 67 -1.72 -1.89 6.08
C THR A 67 -2.77 -2.97 6.23
N LEU A 68 -4.06 -2.63 6.10
CA LEU A 68 -5.16 -3.57 6.34
C LEU A 68 -5.18 -4.79 5.39
N PRO A 69 -4.80 -4.71 4.11
CA PRO A 69 -4.69 -5.91 3.28
C PRO A 69 -3.78 -6.98 3.89
N ILE A 70 -2.61 -6.56 4.39
CA ILE A 70 -1.65 -7.47 5.02
C ILE A 70 -2.18 -7.97 6.36
N LEU A 71 -2.78 -7.10 7.16
CA LEU A 71 -3.35 -7.46 8.46
C LEU A 71 -4.48 -8.49 8.34
N TYR A 72 -5.39 -8.32 7.38
CA TYR A 72 -6.58 -9.17 7.27
C TYR A 72 -6.38 -10.41 6.42
N TYR A 73 -5.48 -10.37 5.43
CA TYR A 73 -5.30 -11.43 4.45
C TYR A 73 -3.91 -12.05 4.45
N GLY A 74 -2.94 -11.44 5.12
CA GLY A 74 -1.59 -12.00 5.27
C GLY A 74 -1.58 -13.26 6.11
N ASN A 75 -0.68 -14.17 5.79
CA ASN A 75 -0.35 -15.29 6.67
C ASN A 75 0.46 -14.79 7.88
N GLU A 76 0.67 -15.65 8.88
CA GLU A 76 1.34 -15.27 10.12
C GLU A 76 2.78 -14.75 9.91
N GLU A 77 3.49 -15.28 8.92
CA GLU A 77 4.85 -14.85 8.60
C GLU A 77 4.85 -13.46 7.96
N GLN A 78 3.95 -13.22 7.01
CA GLN A 78 3.76 -11.91 6.38
C GLN A 78 3.36 -10.85 7.41
N LYS A 79 2.41 -11.16 8.28
CA LYS A 79 1.99 -10.25 9.36
C LYS A 79 3.16 -9.91 10.29
N LYS A 80 3.88 -10.92 10.80
CA LYS A 80 5.03 -10.71 11.67
C LYS A 80 6.16 -9.91 11.01
N LYS A 81 6.35 -10.10 9.71
CA LYS A 81 7.40 -9.40 8.96
C LYS A 81 7.06 -7.92 8.73
N TYR A 82 5.84 -7.60 8.35
CA TYR A 82 5.49 -6.27 7.84
C TYR A 82 4.69 -5.41 8.81
N ILE A 83 3.74 -6.00 9.54
CA ILE A 83 2.78 -5.21 10.35
C ILE A 83 3.45 -4.40 11.46
N PRO A 84 4.43 -4.91 12.24
CA PRO A 84 5.06 -4.09 13.28
C PRO A 84 5.73 -2.83 12.74
N GLY A 85 6.39 -2.94 11.59
CA GLY A 85 7.01 -1.78 10.92
C GLY A 85 5.98 -0.79 10.39
N LEU A 86 4.88 -1.28 9.81
CA LEU A 86 3.77 -0.46 9.33
C LEU A 86 3.01 0.20 10.49
N ALA A 87 2.73 -0.52 11.57
CA ALA A 87 2.01 0.00 12.75
C ALA A 87 2.80 1.09 13.49
N SER A 88 4.13 1.00 13.50
CA SER A 88 5.00 2.02 14.09
C SER A 88 5.32 3.19 13.15
N GLY A 89 4.87 3.16 11.90
CA GLY A 89 5.22 4.14 10.87
C GLY A 89 6.68 4.09 10.41
N LYS A 90 7.50 3.17 10.89
CA LYS A 90 8.89 2.96 10.41
C LYS A 90 8.92 2.48 8.98
N LEU A 91 8.02 1.57 8.60
CA LEU A 91 7.73 1.23 7.22
C LEU A 91 6.49 1.99 6.77
N LYS A 92 6.53 2.55 5.58
CA LYS A 92 5.40 3.22 4.94
C LYS A 92 4.86 2.34 3.85
N GLY A 93 3.52 2.27 3.73
CA GLY A 93 2.88 1.43 2.73
C GLY A 93 2.16 2.23 1.67
N CYS A 94 2.01 1.65 0.47
CA CYS A 94 1.13 2.14 -0.58
C CYS A 94 0.30 1.02 -1.20
N TYR A 95 -0.76 1.43 -1.90
CA TYR A 95 -1.75 0.54 -2.50
C TYR A 95 -1.78 0.72 -4.02
N CYS A 96 -1.35 -0.31 -4.74
CA CYS A 96 -1.08 -0.25 -6.17
C CYS A 96 -2.15 -1.03 -6.96
N LEU A 97 -3.36 -0.47 -7.05
CA LEU A 97 -4.48 -1.07 -7.78
C LEU A 97 -4.67 -0.43 -9.17
N THR A 98 -4.88 0.89 -9.22
CA THR A 98 -5.25 1.63 -10.43
C THR A 98 -4.17 1.58 -11.50
N GLU A 99 -4.58 1.42 -12.76
CA GLU A 99 -3.73 1.50 -13.95
C GLU A 99 -4.25 2.55 -14.92
N PRO A 100 -3.44 3.01 -15.91
CA PRO A 100 -3.91 4.00 -16.89
C PRO A 100 -5.18 3.60 -17.63
N SER A 101 -5.41 2.29 -17.82
CA SER A 101 -6.59 1.75 -18.52
C SER A 101 -7.59 1.06 -17.59
N SER A 102 -7.39 1.10 -16.27
CA SER A 102 -8.19 0.37 -15.29
C SER A 102 -8.36 1.20 -14.02
N GLY A 103 -9.47 1.92 -13.95
CA GLY A 103 -9.91 2.70 -12.79
C GLY A 103 -11.11 2.02 -12.12
N SER A 104 -12.33 2.46 -12.44
CA SER A 104 -13.56 1.91 -11.85
C SER A 104 -13.76 0.40 -12.12
N ASP A 105 -13.35 -0.07 -13.29
CA ASP A 105 -13.24 -1.49 -13.57
C ASP A 105 -11.84 -2.00 -13.21
N ALA A 106 -11.60 -2.21 -11.91
CA ALA A 106 -10.30 -2.63 -11.42
C ALA A 106 -9.87 -4.01 -11.95
N ASN A 107 -10.82 -4.91 -12.23
CA ASN A 107 -10.49 -6.25 -12.74
C ASN A 107 -10.07 -6.25 -14.22
N SER A 108 -10.21 -5.12 -14.94
CA SER A 108 -9.66 -4.93 -16.29
C SER A 108 -8.17 -4.63 -16.33
N ALA A 109 -7.49 -4.61 -15.18
CA ALA A 109 -6.05 -4.37 -15.06
C ALA A 109 -5.21 -5.30 -15.95
N LYS A 110 -4.10 -4.77 -16.47
CA LYS A 110 -3.22 -5.44 -17.44
C LYS A 110 -1.88 -5.88 -16.83
N SER A 111 -1.53 -5.41 -15.63
CA SER A 111 -0.32 -5.89 -14.94
C SER A 111 -0.37 -7.41 -14.76
N ARG A 112 0.76 -8.07 -15.04
CA ARG A 112 0.87 -9.53 -15.03
C ARG A 112 2.04 -10.00 -14.20
N ALA A 113 1.85 -11.16 -13.56
CA ALA A 113 2.84 -11.88 -12.80
C ALA A 113 2.94 -13.30 -13.37
N THR A 114 4.07 -13.67 -13.96
CA THR A 114 4.27 -14.99 -14.55
C THR A 114 5.08 -15.87 -13.61
N LEU A 115 4.58 -17.06 -13.28
CA LEU A 115 5.29 -18.00 -12.43
C LEU A 115 6.55 -18.52 -13.14
N THR A 116 7.69 -18.48 -12.45
CA THR A 116 8.94 -19.03 -12.98
C THR A 116 8.90 -20.55 -13.06
N ASN A 117 9.70 -21.16 -13.96
CA ASN A 117 9.72 -22.60 -14.19
C ASN A 117 10.12 -23.42 -12.93
N ASP A 118 10.90 -22.83 -12.02
CA ASP A 118 11.29 -23.45 -10.76
C ASP A 118 10.23 -23.32 -9.66
N GLY A 119 9.13 -22.60 -9.94
CA GLY A 119 8.01 -22.38 -9.04
C GLY A 119 8.32 -21.51 -7.82
N LYS A 120 9.46 -20.82 -7.79
CA LYS A 120 9.91 -20.06 -6.60
C LYS A 120 9.60 -18.58 -6.64
N HIS A 121 9.34 -18.03 -7.83
CA HIS A 121 9.12 -16.60 -8.01
C HIS A 121 8.02 -16.34 -9.02
N TYR A 122 7.45 -15.16 -8.93
CA TYR A 122 6.69 -14.54 -10.02
C TYR A 122 7.55 -13.45 -10.67
N ILE A 123 7.50 -13.31 -11.98
CA ILE A 123 8.06 -12.17 -12.72
C ILE A 123 6.92 -11.21 -12.98
N LEU A 124 6.93 -10.08 -12.29
CA LEU A 124 5.87 -9.08 -12.34
C LEU A 124 6.22 -7.95 -13.29
N ASN A 125 5.30 -7.69 -14.22
CA ASN A 125 5.39 -6.63 -15.23
C ASN A 125 4.11 -5.81 -15.25
N GLY A 126 4.24 -4.49 -15.43
CA GLY A 126 3.10 -3.59 -15.53
C GLY A 126 3.37 -2.18 -15.03
N GLN A 127 2.30 -1.45 -14.81
CA GLN A 127 2.37 -0.08 -14.30
C GLN A 127 1.14 0.26 -13.46
N LYS A 128 1.33 1.10 -12.47
CA LYS A 128 0.26 1.61 -11.59
C LYS A 128 0.25 3.12 -11.59
N MET A 129 -0.93 3.71 -11.52
CA MET A 129 -1.14 5.15 -11.65
C MET A 129 -1.86 5.71 -10.42
N TRP A 130 -1.57 6.96 -10.10
CA TRP A 130 -2.18 7.70 -8.98
C TRP A 130 -1.91 7.08 -7.61
N ILE A 131 -0.68 6.56 -7.41
CA ILE A 131 -0.34 5.84 -6.18
C ILE A 131 0.01 6.84 -5.08
N THR A 132 -0.91 6.97 -4.13
CA THR A 132 -0.70 7.75 -2.90
C THR A 132 0.41 7.15 -2.06
N THR A 133 1.24 7.98 -1.46
CA THR A 133 2.46 7.62 -0.71
C THR A 133 3.56 6.97 -1.57
N GLY A 134 3.35 6.80 -2.88
CA GLY A 134 4.27 6.11 -3.78
C GLY A 134 5.71 6.61 -3.74
N GLY A 135 5.92 7.92 -3.50
CA GLY A 135 7.26 8.52 -3.48
C GLY A 135 8.13 8.12 -2.29
N PHE A 136 7.53 7.64 -1.20
CA PHE A 136 8.25 7.29 0.02
C PHE A 136 7.80 5.96 0.66
N ALA A 137 6.88 5.22 0.04
CA ALA A 137 6.47 3.91 0.54
C ALA A 137 7.62 2.90 0.46
N ASP A 138 7.78 2.10 1.52
CA ASP A 138 8.73 0.99 1.60
C ASP A 138 8.07 -0.32 1.14
N ILE A 139 6.76 -0.46 1.44
CA ILE A 139 5.95 -1.66 1.15
C ILE A 139 4.84 -1.32 0.16
N LEU A 140 4.73 -2.10 -0.89
CA LEU A 140 3.72 -1.92 -1.94
C LEU A 140 2.78 -3.13 -1.96
N VAL A 141 1.48 -2.89 -1.77
CA VAL A 141 0.45 -3.91 -2.04
C VAL A 141 0.04 -3.79 -3.49
N VAL A 142 0.48 -4.72 -4.32
CA VAL A 142 0.34 -4.66 -5.79
C VAL A 142 -0.65 -5.69 -6.28
N PHE A 143 -1.58 -5.27 -7.13
CA PHE A 143 -2.57 -6.16 -7.77
C PHE A 143 -2.17 -6.43 -9.22
N ALA A 144 -2.07 -7.71 -9.57
CA ALA A 144 -1.76 -8.18 -10.91
C ALA A 144 -2.44 -9.52 -11.20
N LYS A 145 -2.61 -9.86 -12.47
CA LYS A 145 -3.10 -11.18 -12.89
C LYS A 145 -1.95 -12.16 -12.96
N ILE A 146 -2.17 -13.40 -12.54
CA ILE A 146 -1.15 -14.45 -12.65
C ILE A 146 -1.35 -15.21 -13.95
N ASP A 147 -0.31 -15.35 -14.75
CA ASP A 147 -0.34 -16.04 -16.05
C ASP A 147 -1.56 -15.61 -16.89
N ASP A 148 -2.45 -16.53 -17.23
CA ASP A 148 -3.67 -16.28 -18.02
C ASP A 148 -4.91 -16.08 -17.14
N ASP A 149 -4.77 -15.88 -15.84
CA ASP A 149 -5.91 -15.66 -14.96
C ASP A 149 -6.74 -14.44 -15.39
N GLU A 150 -8.05 -14.56 -15.31
CA GLU A 150 -8.98 -13.44 -15.54
C GLU A 150 -9.06 -12.52 -14.32
N ASN A 151 -8.86 -13.06 -13.12
CA ASN A 151 -8.99 -12.35 -11.86
C ASN A 151 -7.64 -11.87 -11.34
N LEU A 152 -7.69 -10.76 -10.61
CA LEU A 152 -6.53 -10.22 -9.90
C LEU A 152 -6.09 -11.11 -8.74
N SER A 153 -4.81 -11.18 -8.54
CA SER A 153 -4.12 -11.60 -7.32
C SER A 153 -3.47 -10.38 -6.66
N ALA A 154 -3.11 -10.48 -5.40
CA ALA A 154 -2.42 -9.42 -4.67
C ALA A 154 -1.04 -9.90 -4.21
N PHE A 155 -0.07 -8.99 -4.18
CA PHE A 155 1.31 -9.27 -3.82
C PHE A 155 1.82 -8.20 -2.86
N ILE A 156 2.74 -8.59 -1.97
CA ILE A 156 3.49 -7.66 -1.13
C ILE A 156 4.88 -7.49 -1.74
N LEU A 157 5.23 -6.30 -2.19
CA LEU A 157 6.55 -5.97 -2.72
C LEU A 157 7.27 -5.00 -1.79
N GLU A 158 8.60 -5.05 -1.80
CA GLU A 158 9.45 -4.08 -1.13
C GLU A 158 10.04 -3.14 -2.19
N LYS A 159 10.03 -1.84 -1.89
CA LYS A 159 10.37 -0.76 -2.85
C LYS A 159 11.73 -0.96 -3.54
N ASP A 160 12.71 -1.46 -2.80
CA ASP A 160 14.10 -1.51 -3.27
C ASP A 160 14.41 -2.75 -4.14
N TRP A 161 13.38 -3.52 -4.52
CA TRP A 161 13.59 -4.64 -5.44
C TRP A 161 13.89 -4.15 -6.85
N ASP A 162 14.81 -4.85 -7.52
CA ASP A 162 15.18 -4.57 -8.91
C ASP A 162 13.95 -4.57 -9.82
N GLY A 163 13.90 -3.62 -10.74
CA GLY A 163 12.83 -3.48 -11.73
C GLY A 163 11.66 -2.58 -11.27
N ILE A 164 11.66 -2.09 -10.03
CA ILE A 164 10.68 -1.10 -9.58
C ILE A 164 11.22 0.31 -9.84
N THR A 165 10.47 1.09 -10.62
CA THR A 165 10.81 2.49 -10.92
C THR A 165 9.57 3.39 -10.79
N MET A 166 9.79 4.68 -10.60
CA MET A 166 8.71 5.65 -10.36
C MET A 166 8.92 6.91 -11.18
N ASN A 167 7.82 7.47 -11.71
CA ASN A 167 7.83 8.80 -12.29
C ASN A 167 7.97 9.88 -11.19
N PRO A 168 8.30 11.13 -11.56
CA PRO A 168 8.18 12.28 -10.67
C PRO A 168 6.76 12.42 -10.09
N GLU A 169 6.64 13.25 -9.05
CA GLU A 169 5.35 13.56 -8.42
C GLU A 169 4.35 14.15 -9.42
N GLU A 170 3.11 13.72 -9.32
CA GLU A 170 2.01 14.26 -10.12
C GLU A 170 1.67 15.70 -9.72
N LYS A 171 1.40 16.56 -10.72
CA LYS A 171 0.94 17.92 -10.49
C LYS A 171 -0.55 17.94 -10.19
N LYS A 172 -0.91 18.26 -8.97
CA LYS A 172 -2.30 18.21 -8.49
C LYS A 172 -2.86 19.63 -8.22
N MET A 173 -4.18 19.77 -8.33
CA MET A 173 -4.87 21.04 -7.98
C MET A 173 -4.92 21.27 -6.48
N GLY A 174 -5.12 20.21 -5.70
CA GLY A 174 -5.18 20.23 -4.22
C GLY A 174 -4.47 19.03 -3.63
N ILE A 175 -4.38 19.00 -2.29
CA ILE A 175 -3.68 17.93 -1.54
C ILE A 175 -2.26 17.75 -2.09
N LYS A 176 -1.60 18.87 -2.35
CA LYS A 176 -0.32 18.90 -3.09
C LYS A 176 0.81 18.19 -2.34
N GLY A 177 0.81 18.27 -1.02
CA GLY A 177 1.82 17.64 -0.17
C GLY A 177 1.67 16.14 0.00
N SER A 178 0.58 15.52 -0.47
CA SER A 178 0.46 14.06 -0.50
C SER A 178 1.18 13.52 -1.74
N SER A 179 2.24 12.72 -1.54
CA SER A 179 2.94 12.07 -2.65
C SER A 179 1.96 11.26 -3.50
N THR A 180 2.04 11.43 -4.81
CA THR A 180 1.23 10.68 -5.78
C THR A 180 2.07 10.42 -7.01
N ARG A 181 2.38 9.15 -7.28
CA ARG A 181 3.27 8.78 -8.40
C ARG A 181 2.69 7.67 -9.26
N GLN A 182 3.21 7.56 -10.45
CA GLN A 182 3.10 6.39 -11.30
C GLN A 182 4.26 5.46 -10.99
N ILE A 183 3.98 4.16 -10.86
CA ILE A 183 4.98 3.13 -10.54
C ILE A 183 5.02 2.11 -11.68
N PHE A 184 6.23 1.72 -12.08
CA PHE A 184 6.49 0.75 -13.14
C PHE A 184 7.17 -0.48 -12.55
N PHE A 185 6.79 -1.63 -13.07
CA PHE A 185 7.36 -2.93 -12.75
C PHE A 185 7.90 -3.55 -14.04
N ASN A 186 9.21 -3.77 -14.09
CA ASN A 186 9.90 -4.33 -15.24
C ASN A 186 10.68 -5.56 -14.78
N ASP A 187 10.13 -6.73 -15.06
CA ASP A 187 10.68 -8.03 -14.68
C ASP A 187 11.00 -8.15 -13.17
N VAL A 188 10.16 -7.57 -12.33
CA VAL A 188 10.34 -7.62 -10.87
C VAL A 188 10.18 -9.06 -10.39
N LYS A 189 11.21 -9.57 -9.74
CA LYS A 189 11.26 -10.93 -9.21
C LYS A 189 10.63 -10.99 -7.82
N VAL A 190 9.38 -11.45 -7.75
CA VAL A 190 8.59 -11.53 -6.53
C VAL A 190 8.61 -12.95 -5.99
N PRO A 191 9.10 -13.21 -4.76
CA PRO A 191 9.03 -14.53 -4.15
C PRO A 191 7.59 -15.05 -4.04
N VAL A 192 7.36 -16.35 -4.21
CA VAL A 192 6.01 -16.92 -4.15
C VAL A 192 5.34 -16.74 -2.79
N GLU A 193 6.12 -16.69 -1.72
CA GLU A 193 5.66 -16.41 -0.36
C GLU A 193 5.13 -14.98 -0.17
N ASN A 194 5.38 -14.08 -1.13
CA ASN A 194 4.84 -12.71 -1.13
C ASN A 194 3.49 -12.59 -1.85
N LEU A 195 2.93 -13.69 -2.35
CA LEU A 195 1.51 -13.74 -2.75
C LEU A 195 0.66 -13.51 -1.50
N LEU A 196 -0.16 -12.46 -1.53
CA LEU A 196 -1.05 -12.12 -0.43
C LEU A 196 -2.36 -12.90 -0.56
N TYR A 197 -2.65 -13.78 0.41
CA TYR A 197 -3.82 -14.64 0.43
C TYR A 197 -3.79 -15.70 -0.70
N GLU A 198 -4.85 -15.82 -1.49
CA GLU A 198 -5.03 -16.85 -2.50
C GLU A 198 -4.94 -16.29 -3.93
N ARG A 199 -4.38 -17.09 -4.85
CA ARG A 199 -4.37 -16.78 -6.28
C ARG A 199 -5.79 -16.49 -6.80
N GLY A 200 -5.96 -15.42 -7.57
CA GLY A 200 -7.23 -15.01 -8.14
C GLY A 200 -8.23 -14.37 -7.17
N LYS A 201 -7.82 -14.09 -5.92
CA LYS A 201 -8.66 -13.43 -4.90
C LYS A 201 -8.29 -11.97 -4.63
N GLY A 202 -7.42 -11.39 -5.43
CA GLY A 202 -7.00 -9.99 -5.29
C GLY A 202 -8.16 -9.00 -5.39
N PHE A 203 -9.10 -9.22 -6.31
CA PHE A 203 -10.29 -8.36 -6.42
C PHE A 203 -11.15 -8.38 -5.16
N LYS A 204 -11.32 -9.54 -4.52
CA LYS A 204 -12.00 -9.66 -3.22
C LYS A 204 -11.30 -8.83 -2.15
N ILE A 205 -9.97 -8.90 -2.08
CA ILE A 205 -9.17 -8.07 -1.16
C ILE A 205 -9.42 -6.59 -1.46
N ALA A 206 -9.28 -6.20 -2.73
CA ALA A 206 -9.42 -4.81 -3.15
C ALA A 206 -10.77 -4.20 -2.72
N VAL A 207 -11.87 -4.86 -3.04
CA VAL A 207 -13.23 -4.36 -2.73
C VAL A 207 -13.47 -4.32 -1.22
N ASN A 208 -13.06 -5.35 -0.47
CA ASN A 208 -13.26 -5.37 0.98
C ASN A 208 -12.48 -4.26 1.68
N ILE A 209 -11.26 -3.98 1.23
CA ILE A 209 -10.43 -2.90 1.80
C ILE A 209 -11.02 -1.53 1.46
N LEU A 210 -11.49 -1.32 0.24
CA LEU A 210 -12.13 -0.07 -0.17
C LEU A 210 -13.48 0.19 0.52
N ASN A 211 -14.08 -0.81 1.17
CA ASN A 211 -15.27 -0.61 2.01
C ASN A 211 -14.91 -0.02 3.39
N VAL A 212 -13.65 -0.03 3.77
CA VAL A 212 -13.16 0.47 5.07
C VAL A 212 -12.38 1.77 4.89
N GLY A 213 -11.64 1.91 3.77
CA GLY A 213 -10.74 3.02 3.47
C GLY A 213 -11.29 4.06 2.51
#